data_0d114cc537af1e347ec75577cb762580
#
_entry.id   0d114cc537af1e347ec75577cb762580
#
_cell.length_a   1.000
_cell.length_b   1.000
_cell.length_c   1.000
_cell.angle_alpha   90.00
_cell.angle_beta   90.00
_cell.angle_gamma   90.00
#
_symmetry.space_group_name_H-M   'P 1'
#
loop_
_entity.id
_entity.type
_entity.pdbx_description
1 polymer ?
#
loop_
_entity_poly.entity_id
_entity_poly.type
_entity_poly.pdbx_seq_one_letter_code
_entity_poly.pdbx_strand_id
1 'polypeptide(L)'
;MSQFIFCLIVFVSMLFSLPGAADATKVQEIVLDNGLKVLLLEDHKSPVVTFQVWYRVGSRNEKDGKSGLSHFLEHMMFKGTQKTKPEEYSRIIAKNGGRSNAFTSSDVTVYFATMSRDKIGIEIDLEADRMANALLGETYFEPEKKVIQEERRLRTEDSPVSALGEVAGAVAYMVHPYRRPVIGWMEDILSLTRQDLVDHYKLYYDPNNAFIVMAGDFSTAEMLPKIKAAFGSIPRGSEPPKVRAEEPPQQGERRVILKKEAELPFVLMYYHTPNLKSPDSYALDVLSVVLAGGRSSRLYHDLVYQKRLARSVDADYNGLSMDPSVFSVTAQVMPAKEPAEVEREIDSLLDQVKSELIGDRELQKAKNQIESAFVFGQDSIFGQAMKIGYYEAVGDWRLMDSYLDGIRKVTREDIQRVVRQYLDRDRRTVGVLIPTKESAS
;
A
#
# COMPACT_ATOMS: atom_id res chain seq x y z
N MET A 1 85.31 -4.53 -15.15
CA MET A 1 84.48 -5.42 -14.29
C MET A 1 83.21 -4.60 -14.02
N SER A 2 82.17 -4.86 -14.81
CA SER A 2 80.88 -4.19 -14.73
C SER A 2 79.82 -5.16 -14.29
N GLN A 3 79.18 -4.95 -13.15
CA GLN A 3 78.08 -5.76 -12.64
C GLN A 3 76.77 -5.15 -13.13
N PHE A 4 76.04 -5.94 -13.94
CA PHE A 4 74.65 -5.68 -14.32
C PHE A 4 73.70 -6.16 -13.19
N ILE A 5 72.93 -5.25 -12.61
CA ILE A 5 71.84 -5.58 -11.70
C ILE A 5 70.57 -5.68 -12.54
N PHE A 6 69.97 -6.90 -12.56
CA PHE A 6 68.66 -7.17 -13.19
C PHE A 6 67.57 -6.87 -12.17
N CYS A 7 66.80 -5.82 -12.38
CA CYS A 7 65.57 -5.57 -11.63
C CYS A 7 64.42 -6.38 -12.22
N LEU A 8 63.94 -7.36 -11.44
CA LEU A 8 62.75 -8.14 -11.75
C LEU A 8 61.51 -7.38 -11.31
N ILE A 9 60.74 -6.82 -12.28
CA ILE A 9 59.45 -6.19 -12.01
C ILE A 9 58.40 -7.29 -11.95
N VAL A 10 57.89 -7.56 -10.74
CA VAL A 10 56.71 -8.43 -10.54
C VAL A 10 55.45 -7.63 -10.77
N PHE A 11 54.77 -7.91 -11.87
CA PHE A 11 53.40 -7.39 -12.13
C PHE A 11 52.41 -8.17 -11.28
N VAL A 12 51.93 -7.58 -10.19
CA VAL A 12 50.79 -8.08 -9.44
C VAL A 12 49.49 -7.64 -10.18
N SER A 13 48.91 -8.57 -10.91
CA SER A 13 47.58 -8.38 -11.52
C SER A 13 46.54 -8.43 -10.40
N MET A 14 46.07 -7.25 -9.92
CA MET A 14 44.87 -7.15 -9.12
C MET A 14 43.66 -7.45 -10.03
N LEU A 15 43.12 -8.64 -9.92
CA LEU A 15 41.81 -9.01 -10.41
C LEU A 15 40.79 -8.20 -9.58
N PHE A 16 40.32 -7.09 -10.12
CA PHE A 16 39.10 -6.45 -9.65
C PHE A 16 37.94 -7.40 -9.97
N SER A 17 37.44 -8.07 -8.97
CA SER A 17 36.15 -8.75 -9.05
C SER A 17 35.10 -7.65 -9.27
N LEU A 18 34.51 -7.61 -10.44
CA LEU A 18 33.30 -6.81 -10.69
C LEU A 18 32.24 -7.26 -9.68
N PRO A 19 31.52 -6.35 -9.02
CA PRO A 19 30.41 -6.73 -8.18
C PRO A 19 29.44 -7.51 -9.08
N GLY A 20 29.13 -8.74 -8.64
CA GLY A 20 28.19 -9.62 -9.33
C GLY A 20 26.87 -8.90 -9.58
N ALA A 21 26.27 -9.20 -10.71
CA ALA A 21 24.90 -8.83 -10.99
C ALA A 21 24.03 -9.12 -9.75
N ALA A 22 23.24 -8.16 -9.32
CA ALA A 22 22.30 -8.35 -8.21
C ALA A 22 21.54 -9.66 -8.50
N ASP A 23 21.67 -10.65 -7.62
CA ASP A 23 20.96 -11.90 -7.74
C ASP A 23 19.47 -11.58 -7.82
N ALA A 24 18.84 -11.86 -8.95
CA ALA A 24 17.41 -11.70 -9.12
C ALA A 24 16.72 -12.43 -7.96
N THR A 25 15.79 -11.79 -7.31
CA THR A 25 15.08 -12.31 -6.13
C THR A 25 14.47 -13.66 -6.50
N LYS A 26 15.03 -14.75 -5.98
CA LYS A 26 14.61 -16.13 -6.33
C LYS A 26 13.32 -16.50 -5.60
N VAL A 27 12.23 -15.80 -5.90
CA VAL A 27 10.91 -16.20 -5.42
C VAL A 27 10.50 -17.48 -6.14
N GLN A 28 10.20 -18.50 -5.37
CA GLN A 28 9.62 -19.73 -5.88
C GLN A 28 8.11 -19.65 -5.83
N GLU A 29 7.44 -19.84 -6.98
CA GLU A 29 5.99 -19.83 -7.10
C GLU A 29 5.48 -21.26 -7.25
N ILE A 30 4.55 -21.64 -6.40
CA ILE A 30 3.86 -22.93 -6.40
C ILE A 30 2.35 -22.67 -6.32
N VAL A 31 1.56 -23.40 -7.10
CA VAL A 31 0.10 -23.39 -6.99
C VAL A 31 -0.36 -24.76 -6.50
N LEU A 32 -1.12 -24.78 -5.39
CA LEU A 32 -1.70 -26.00 -4.85
C LEU A 32 -2.92 -26.43 -5.67
N ASP A 33 -3.33 -27.70 -5.53
CA ASP A 33 -4.46 -28.26 -6.29
C ASP A 33 -5.79 -27.52 -6.05
N ASN A 34 -5.97 -26.94 -4.85
CA ASN A 34 -7.12 -26.11 -4.50
C ASN A 34 -7.05 -24.67 -5.04
N GLY A 35 -5.98 -24.32 -5.76
CA GLY A 35 -5.78 -23.01 -6.38
C GLY A 35 -5.03 -21.98 -5.51
N LEU A 36 -4.63 -22.34 -4.28
CA LEU A 36 -3.85 -21.46 -3.42
C LEU A 36 -2.43 -21.25 -4.02
N LYS A 37 -2.08 -20.02 -4.33
CA LYS A 37 -0.71 -19.66 -4.77
C LYS A 37 0.18 -19.48 -3.55
N VAL A 38 1.40 -20.01 -3.59
CA VAL A 38 2.41 -19.90 -2.55
C VAL A 38 3.67 -19.31 -3.15
N LEU A 39 4.11 -18.16 -2.60
CA LEU A 39 5.32 -17.44 -2.99
C LEU A 39 6.34 -17.57 -1.87
N LEU A 40 7.46 -18.20 -2.13
CA LEU A 40 8.49 -18.51 -1.16
C LEU A 40 9.80 -17.79 -1.51
N LEU A 41 10.35 -17.06 -0.54
CA LEU A 41 11.64 -16.36 -0.64
C LEU A 41 12.54 -16.79 0.50
N GLU A 42 13.52 -17.66 0.22
CA GLU A 42 14.55 -18.02 1.18
C GLU A 42 15.59 -16.89 1.34
N ASP A 43 15.76 -16.38 2.57
CA ASP A 43 16.77 -15.40 2.94
C ASP A 43 17.32 -15.73 4.33
N HIS A 44 18.56 -16.23 4.38
CA HIS A 44 19.19 -16.74 5.59
C HIS A 44 20.01 -15.70 6.37
N LYS A 45 19.82 -14.40 6.08
CA LYS A 45 20.57 -13.31 6.74
C LYS A 45 20.19 -13.12 8.22
N SER A 46 18.97 -13.50 8.59
CA SER A 46 18.44 -13.36 9.95
C SER A 46 17.57 -14.58 10.30
N PRO A 47 17.64 -15.13 11.53
CA PRO A 47 16.92 -16.36 11.91
C PRO A 47 15.42 -16.12 12.16
N VAL A 48 14.79 -15.32 11.32
CA VAL A 48 13.37 -14.99 11.38
C VAL A 48 12.66 -15.29 10.06
N VAL A 49 11.39 -15.59 10.16
CA VAL A 49 10.51 -15.85 9.01
C VAL A 49 9.25 -15.02 9.17
N THR A 50 8.80 -14.39 8.10
CA THR A 50 7.46 -13.83 8.02
C THR A 50 6.58 -14.73 7.14
N PHE A 51 5.36 -14.96 7.60
CA PHE A 51 4.32 -15.69 6.87
C PHE A 51 3.12 -14.79 6.74
N GLN A 52 2.61 -14.64 5.52
CA GLN A 52 1.54 -13.72 5.19
C GLN A 52 0.50 -14.44 4.34
N VAL A 53 -0.78 -14.30 4.71
CA VAL A 53 -1.92 -14.75 3.92
C VAL A 53 -2.66 -13.53 3.38
N TRP A 54 -2.73 -13.44 2.07
CA TRP A 54 -3.32 -12.33 1.33
C TRP A 54 -4.62 -12.78 0.68
N TYR A 55 -5.73 -12.18 1.06
CA TYR A 55 -7.03 -12.39 0.41
C TYR A 55 -7.28 -11.26 -0.58
N ARG A 56 -7.68 -11.60 -1.81
CA ARG A 56 -7.98 -10.64 -2.89
C ARG A 56 -9.37 -10.03 -2.70
N VAL A 57 -9.56 -9.40 -1.55
CA VAL A 57 -10.81 -8.75 -1.14
C VAL A 57 -10.51 -7.57 -0.22
N GLY A 58 -11.17 -6.44 -0.49
CA GLY A 58 -11.12 -5.24 0.31
C GLY A 58 -12.37 -4.40 0.08
N SER A 59 -12.35 -3.12 0.45
CA SER A 59 -13.55 -2.27 0.36
C SER A 59 -14.10 -2.11 -1.06
N ARG A 60 -13.27 -2.29 -2.10
CA ARG A 60 -13.72 -2.25 -3.50
C ARG A 60 -14.69 -3.38 -3.88
N ASN A 61 -14.66 -4.49 -3.15
CA ASN A 61 -15.48 -5.67 -3.40
C ASN A 61 -16.84 -5.60 -2.71
N GLU A 62 -17.04 -4.61 -1.84
CA GLU A 62 -18.27 -4.44 -1.07
C GLU A 62 -19.40 -3.86 -1.92
N LYS A 63 -20.64 -4.05 -1.47
CA LYS A 63 -21.82 -3.49 -2.11
C LYS A 63 -22.21 -2.14 -1.46
N ASP A 64 -22.93 -1.32 -2.18
CA ASP A 64 -23.54 -0.10 -1.61
C ASP A 64 -24.47 -0.48 -0.44
N GLY A 65 -24.39 0.26 0.65
CA GLY A 65 -25.10 -0.04 1.90
C GLY A 65 -24.43 -1.10 2.79
N LYS A 66 -23.23 -1.59 2.40
CA LYS A 66 -22.48 -2.62 3.13
C LYS A 66 -20.99 -2.29 3.21
N SER A 67 -20.63 -1.01 3.20
CA SER A 67 -19.22 -0.61 3.33
C SER A 67 -18.68 -0.90 4.73
N GLY A 68 -17.36 -1.21 4.80
CA GLY A 68 -16.70 -1.62 6.03
C GLY A 68 -16.78 -3.11 6.34
N LEU A 69 -17.43 -3.89 5.49
CA LEU A 69 -17.64 -5.33 5.71
C LEU A 69 -16.33 -6.11 5.72
N SER A 70 -15.38 -5.79 4.83
CA SER A 70 -14.06 -6.43 4.78
C SER A 70 -13.23 -6.13 6.02
N HIS A 71 -13.24 -4.88 6.48
CA HIS A 71 -12.54 -4.47 7.70
C HIS A 71 -13.19 -5.09 8.95
N PHE A 72 -14.52 -5.12 9.01
CA PHE A 72 -15.21 -5.81 10.11
C PHE A 72 -14.88 -7.30 10.14
N LEU A 73 -14.83 -7.97 8.98
CA LEU A 73 -14.44 -9.37 8.92
C LEU A 73 -12.99 -9.56 9.39
N GLU A 74 -12.07 -8.66 9.05
CA GLU A 74 -10.70 -8.70 9.59
C GLU A 74 -10.70 -8.81 11.12
N HIS A 75 -11.45 -7.96 11.83
CA HIS A 75 -11.59 -7.99 13.28
C HIS A 75 -12.17 -9.33 13.77
N MET A 76 -13.23 -9.79 13.12
CA MET A 76 -13.90 -11.02 13.51
C MET A 76 -13.08 -12.28 13.28
N MET A 77 -12.10 -12.25 12.38
CA MET A 77 -11.16 -13.36 12.15
C MET A 77 -10.24 -13.62 13.37
N PHE A 78 -10.14 -12.71 14.32
CA PHE A 78 -9.44 -12.90 15.60
C PHE A 78 -10.34 -13.41 16.73
N LYS A 79 -11.63 -13.60 16.47
CA LYS A 79 -12.60 -14.03 17.50
C LYS A 79 -12.77 -15.55 17.63
N GLY A 80 -11.79 -16.28 17.08
CA GLY A 80 -11.62 -17.72 17.31
C GLY A 80 -12.12 -18.63 16.20
N THR A 81 -11.69 -19.86 16.33
CA THR A 81 -12.03 -21.02 15.49
C THR A 81 -12.56 -22.15 16.36
N GLN A 82 -12.76 -23.34 15.80
CA GLN A 82 -13.04 -24.54 16.61
C GLN A 82 -11.85 -24.96 17.51
N LYS A 83 -10.61 -24.61 17.13
CA LYS A 83 -9.38 -24.99 17.84
C LYS A 83 -8.85 -23.88 18.74
N THR A 84 -9.09 -22.61 18.41
CA THR A 84 -8.57 -21.44 19.13
C THR A 84 -9.71 -20.60 19.70
N LYS A 85 -9.55 -20.13 20.94
CA LYS A 85 -10.48 -19.19 21.57
C LYS A 85 -10.24 -17.77 21.04
N PRO A 86 -11.17 -16.83 21.28
CA PRO A 86 -10.95 -15.43 20.97
C PRO A 86 -9.65 -14.90 21.57
N GLU A 87 -8.92 -14.09 20.82
CA GLU A 87 -7.61 -13.50 21.19
C GLU A 87 -6.50 -14.55 21.44
N GLU A 88 -6.79 -15.84 21.33
CA GLU A 88 -5.79 -16.89 21.59
C GLU A 88 -4.75 -16.99 20.50
N TYR A 89 -5.11 -16.72 19.26
CA TYR A 89 -4.18 -16.63 18.15
C TYR A 89 -3.00 -15.68 18.47
N SER A 90 -3.29 -14.42 18.77
CA SER A 90 -2.27 -13.42 19.08
C SER A 90 -1.44 -13.77 20.33
N ARG A 91 -2.09 -14.40 21.33
CA ARG A 91 -1.38 -14.89 22.53
C ARG A 91 -0.44 -16.05 22.25
N ILE A 92 -0.85 -16.99 21.38
CA ILE A 92 0.03 -18.09 20.97
C ILE A 92 1.25 -17.56 20.25
N ILE A 93 1.08 -16.64 19.28
CA ILE A 93 2.17 -16.04 18.55
C ILE A 93 3.11 -15.28 19.51
N ALA A 94 2.59 -14.42 20.38
CA ALA A 94 3.39 -13.66 21.33
C ALA A 94 4.13 -14.56 22.34
N LYS A 95 3.48 -15.62 22.86
CA LYS A 95 4.10 -16.61 23.75
C LYS A 95 5.31 -17.32 23.10
N ASN A 96 5.29 -17.48 21.78
CA ASN A 96 6.37 -18.08 21.02
C ASN A 96 7.36 -17.05 20.44
N GLY A 97 7.36 -15.80 20.97
CA GLY A 97 8.30 -14.75 20.60
C GLY A 97 8.00 -14.06 19.27
N GLY A 98 6.85 -14.34 18.65
CA GLY A 98 6.41 -13.75 17.41
C GLY A 98 5.62 -12.45 17.58
N ARG A 99 5.36 -11.78 16.46
CA ARG A 99 4.45 -10.63 16.35
C ARG A 99 3.50 -10.87 15.18
N SER A 100 2.22 -10.64 15.38
CA SER A 100 1.18 -10.76 14.36
C SER A 100 0.39 -9.48 14.24
N ASN A 101 -0.16 -9.24 13.06
CA ASN A 101 -1.12 -8.18 12.80
C ASN A 101 -1.92 -8.52 11.54
N ALA A 102 -2.87 -7.65 11.20
CA ALA A 102 -3.61 -7.68 9.95
C ALA A 102 -3.86 -6.26 9.46
N PHE A 103 -4.27 -6.13 8.21
CA PHE A 103 -4.83 -4.90 7.68
C PHE A 103 -5.76 -5.18 6.52
N THR A 104 -6.72 -4.28 6.34
CA THR A 104 -7.60 -4.22 5.17
C THR A 104 -7.29 -2.94 4.39
N SER A 105 -7.22 -3.07 3.08
CA SER A 105 -7.14 -1.95 2.13
C SER A 105 -8.37 -1.93 1.22
N SER A 106 -8.32 -1.09 0.21
CA SER A 106 -9.36 -1.15 -0.82
C SER A 106 -9.33 -2.45 -1.62
N ASP A 107 -8.17 -3.08 -1.77
CA ASP A 107 -7.93 -4.18 -2.71
C ASP A 107 -7.72 -5.54 -2.05
N VAL A 108 -7.15 -5.56 -0.84
CA VAL A 108 -6.75 -6.78 -0.15
C VAL A 108 -6.99 -6.70 1.35
N THR A 109 -7.18 -7.88 1.96
CA THR A 109 -7.10 -8.08 3.41
C THR A 109 -5.97 -9.06 3.68
N VAL A 110 -5.07 -8.71 4.59
CA VAL A 110 -3.81 -9.42 4.80
C VAL A 110 -3.65 -9.74 6.28
N TYR A 111 -3.31 -10.99 6.57
CA TYR A 111 -2.94 -11.46 7.91
C TYR A 111 -1.49 -11.92 7.88
N PHE A 112 -0.74 -11.59 8.92
CA PHE A 112 0.67 -11.94 8.93
C PHE A 112 1.23 -12.11 10.33
N ALA A 113 2.25 -12.98 10.44
CA ALA A 113 3.12 -13.02 11.61
C ALA A 113 4.60 -13.12 11.20
N THR A 114 5.46 -12.61 12.08
CA THR A 114 6.91 -12.80 12.01
C THR A 114 7.37 -13.51 13.26
N MET A 115 8.08 -14.64 13.09
CA MET A 115 8.53 -15.51 14.16
C MET A 115 9.95 -16.01 13.90
N SER A 116 10.56 -16.65 14.90
CA SER A 116 11.79 -17.42 14.68
C SER A 116 11.52 -18.63 13.77
N ARG A 117 12.52 -19.04 13.01
CA ARG A 117 12.41 -20.11 12.01
C ARG A 117 11.90 -21.44 12.57
N ASP A 118 12.25 -21.76 13.83
CA ASP A 118 11.87 -23.01 14.50
C ASP A 118 10.40 -23.00 14.97
N LYS A 119 9.72 -21.84 14.98
CA LYS A 119 8.35 -21.66 15.46
C LYS A 119 7.34 -21.33 14.35
N ILE A 120 7.79 -21.04 13.14
CA ILE A 120 6.88 -20.60 12.04
C ILE A 120 5.82 -21.62 11.67
N GLY A 121 6.06 -22.91 11.95
CA GLY A 121 5.04 -23.96 11.77
C GLY A 121 3.77 -23.71 12.56
N ILE A 122 3.86 -23.04 13.71
CA ILE A 122 2.69 -22.68 14.53
C ILE A 122 1.79 -21.72 13.74
N GLU A 123 2.38 -20.74 13.09
CA GLU A 123 1.63 -19.77 12.28
C GLU A 123 0.96 -20.41 11.07
N ILE A 124 1.66 -21.32 10.38
CA ILE A 124 1.10 -22.06 9.23
C ILE A 124 -0.17 -22.81 9.65
N ASP A 125 -0.14 -23.50 10.79
CA ASP A 125 -1.28 -24.26 11.30
C ASP A 125 -2.44 -23.37 11.75
N LEU A 126 -2.13 -22.23 12.39
CA LEU A 126 -3.13 -21.26 12.86
C LEU A 126 -3.84 -20.56 11.71
N GLU A 127 -3.09 -20.15 10.67
CA GLU A 127 -3.67 -19.50 9.49
C GLU A 127 -4.52 -20.44 8.65
N ALA A 128 -4.10 -21.69 8.49
CA ALA A 128 -4.91 -22.69 7.80
C ALA A 128 -6.22 -22.98 8.56
N ASP A 129 -6.15 -23.08 9.89
CA ASP A 129 -7.35 -23.25 10.71
C ASP A 129 -8.28 -22.03 10.63
N ARG A 130 -7.73 -20.82 10.66
CA ARG A 130 -8.49 -19.57 10.53
C ARG A 130 -9.14 -19.44 9.15
N MET A 131 -8.43 -19.79 8.07
CA MET A 131 -9.00 -19.77 6.72
C MET A 131 -10.20 -20.70 6.60
N ALA A 132 -10.14 -21.88 7.20
CA ALA A 132 -11.16 -22.91 7.04
C ALA A 132 -12.30 -22.85 8.08
N ASN A 133 -12.02 -22.37 9.30
CA ASN A 133 -12.86 -22.66 10.48
C ASN A 133 -13.17 -21.43 11.33
N ALA A 134 -13.05 -20.20 10.81
CA ALA A 134 -13.43 -19.02 11.57
C ALA A 134 -14.92 -19.08 11.98
N LEU A 135 -15.19 -18.91 13.27
CA LEU A 135 -16.55 -19.11 13.81
C LEU A 135 -17.47 -17.93 13.55
N LEU A 136 -16.95 -16.71 13.47
CA LEU A 136 -17.73 -15.47 13.36
C LEU A 136 -18.90 -15.45 14.36
N GLY A 137 -18.58 -15.75 15.64
CA GLY A 137 -19.57 -16.05 16.68
C GLY A 137 -20.53 -14.91 16.96
N GLU A 138 -21.81 -15.24 17.13
CA GLU A 138 -22.89 -14.28 17.44
C GLU A 138 -22.56 -13.41 18.65
N THR A 139 -22.02 -14.01 19.70
CA THR A 139 -21.67 -13.35 20.96
C THR A 139 -20.63 -12.22 20.80
N TYR A 140 -19.79 -12.31 19.77
CA TYR A 140 -18.72 -11.31 19.52
C TYR A 140 -19.09 -10.26 18.50
N PHE A 141 -20.14 -10.48 17.72
CA PHE A 141 -20.53 -9.61 16.63
C PHE A 141 -20.90 -8.18 17.09
N GLU A 142 -21.86 -8.04 18.02
CA GLU A 142 -22.30 -6.74 18.51
C GLU A 142 -21.24 -5.99 19.33
N PRO A 143 -20.48 -6.65 20.23
CA PRO A 143 -19.33 -6.00 20.87
C PRO A 143 -18.30 -5.47 19.89
N GLU A 144 -17.92 -6.26 18.87
CA GLU A 144 -16.91 -5.85 17.91
C GLU A 144 -17.39 -4.75 16.96
N LYS A 145 -18.68 -4.77 16.59
CA LYS A 145 -19.30 -3.65 15.85
C LYS A 145 -19.12 -2.32 16.58
N LYS A 146 -19.26 -2.31 17.91
CA LYS A 146 -19.02 -1.10 18.72
C LYS A 146 -17.55 -0.68 18.71
N VAL A 147 -16.61 -1.63 18.74
CA VAL A 147 -15.18 -1.33 18.61
C VAL A 147 -14.89 -0.63 17.28
N ILE A 148 -15.43 -1.13 16.18
CA ILE A 148 -15.25 -0.52 14.84
C ILE A 148 -15.88 0.87 14.78
N GLN A 149 -17.05 1.10 15.40
CA GLN A 149 -17.67 2.42 15.49
C GLN A 149 -16.75 3.41 16.22
N GLU A 150 -16.17 3.01 17.36
CA GLU A 150 -15.22 3.85 18.11
C GLU A 150 -13.92 4.09 17.31
N GLU A 151 -13.41 3.07 16.64
CA GLU A 151 -12.25 3.23 15.75
C GLU A 151 -12.53 4.21 14.62
N ARG A 152 -13.70 4.14 13.99
CA ARG A 152 -14.12 5.10 12.98
C ARG A 152 -14.20 6.53 13.54
N ARG A 153 -14.77 6.71 14.73
CA ARG A 153 -14.80 8.03 15.39
C ARG A 153 -13.39 8.57 15.57
N LEU A 154 -12.53 7.79 16.21
CA LEU A 154 -11.14 8.21 16.53
C LEU A 154 -10.29 8.47 15.29
N ARG A 155 -10.37 7.59 14.27
CA ARG A 155 -9.48 7.67 13.10
C ARG A 155 -9.99 8.59 11.99
N THR A 156 -11.30 8.75 11.87
CA THR A 156 -11.91 9.52 10.78
C THR A 156 -12.68 10.73 11.28
N GLU A 157 -13.65 10.52 12.21
CA GLU A 157 -14.53 11.62 12.61
C GLU A 157 -13.81 12.64 13.48
N ASP A 158 -12.95 12.24 14.40
CA ASP A 158 -12.16 13.14 15.25
C ASP A 158 -10.90 13.68 14.56
N SER A 159 -10.53 13.15 13.41
CA SER A 159 -9.41 13.62 12.60
C SER A 159 -9.89 14.50 11.45
N PRO A 160 -9.73 15.83 11.51
CA PRO A 160 -10.25 16.73 10.46
C PRO A 160 -9.66 16.45 9.07
N VAL A 161 -8.38 16.10 9.01
CA VAL A 161 -7.69 15.77 7.75
C VAL A 161 -8.18 14.43 7.18
N SER A 162 -8.37 13.41 8.03
CA SER A 162 -8.91 12.12 7.59
C SER A 162 -10.35 12.25 7.11
N ALA A 163 -11.17 13.03 7.81
CA ALA A 163 -12.54 13.34 7.40
C ALA A 163 -12.57 14.06 6.03
N LEU A 164 -11.67 15.02 5.79
CA LEU A 164 -11.54 15.65 4.47
C LEU A 164 -11.14 14.62 3.41
N GLY A 165 -10.15 13.77 3.69
CA GLY A 165 -9.68 12.73 2.78
C GLY A 165 -10.80 11.76 2.38
N GLU A 166 -11.63 11.36 3.33
CA GLU A 166 -12.78 10.47 3.10
C GLU A 166 -13.80 11.12 2.18
N VAL A 167 -14.24 12.35 2.48
CA VAL A 167 -15.25 13.04 1.67
C VAL A 167 -14.69 13.38 0.28
N ALA A 168 -13.44 13.83 0.19
CA ALA A 168 -12.79 14.12 -1.09
C ALA A 168 -12.61 12.85 -1.93
N GLY A 169 -12.23 11.74 -1.31
CA GLY A 169 -12.15 10.42 -1.96
C GLY A 169 -13.50 9.96 -2.51
N ALA A 170 -14.57 10.12 -1.72
CA ALA A 170 -15.92 9.77 -2.16
C ALA A 170 -16.41 10.62 -3.34
N VAL A 171 -15.99 11.88 -3.44
CA VAL A 171 -16.32 12.80 -4.54
C VAL A 171 -15.41 12.60 -5.75
N ALA A 172 -14.17 12.14 -5.54
CA ALA A 172 -13.22 11.85 -6.62
C ALA A 172 -13.75 10.78 -7.57
N TYR A 173 -14.49 9.80 -7.08
CA TYR A 173 -15.04 8.72 -7.88
C TYR A 173 -16.57 8.79 -7.99
N MET A 174 -17.07 8.78 -9.22
CA MET A 174 -18.52 8.77 -9.48
C MET A 174 -19.10 7.36 -9.39
N VAL A 175 -18.41 6.39 -9.95
CA VAL A 175 -18.87 5.00 -10.10
C VAL A 175 -17.95 4.02 -9.42
N HIS A 176 -16.64 4.24 -9.51
CA HIS A 176 -15.65 3.26 -9.05
C HIS A 176 -15.74 3.04 -7.53
N PRO A 177 -15.69 1.79 -7.06
CA PRO A 177 -15.85 1.47 -5.64
C PRO A 177 -14.74 2.01 -4.72
N TYR A 178 -13.63 2.53 -5.23
CA TYR A 178 -12.63 3.24 -4.43
C TYR A 178 -13.19 4.49 -3.72
N ARG A 179 -14.40 4.92 -4.07
CA ARG A 179 -15.13 5.96 -3.32
C ARG A 179 -15.53 5.55 -1.91
N ARG A 180 -15.52 4.23 -1.60
CA ARG A 180 -15.93 3.73 -0.28
C ARG A 180 -14.75 3.74 0.70
N PRO A 181 -14.93 4.27 1.91
CA PRO A 181 -13.88 4.17 2.93
C PRO A 181 -13.69 2.72 3.37
N VAL A 182 -12.45 2.34 3.62
CA VAL A 182 -12.11 0.97 4.05
C VAL A 182 -12.81 0.61 5.38
N ILE A 183 -12.86 1.56 6.31
CA ILE A 183 -13.55 1.36 7.60
C ILE A 183 -15.09 1.32 7.45
N GLY A 184 -15.63 1.77 6.32
CA GLY A 184 -17.06 1.87 6.04
C GLY A 184 -17.70 3.17 6.51
N TRP A 185 -18.85 3.52 5.92
CA TRP A 185 -19.70 4.61 6.41
C TRP A 185 -20.36 4.21 7.71
N MET A 186 -20.57 5.15 8.64
CA MET A 186 -21.18 4.85 9.94
C MET A 186 -22.56 4.17 9.79
N GLU A 187 -23.42 4.69 8.92
CA GLU A 187 -24.75 4.12 8.68
C GLU A 187 -24.69 2.70 8.12
N ASP A 188 -23.72 2.42 7.26
CA ASP A 188 -23.51 1.06 6.75
C ASP A 188 -23.07 0.12 7.88
N ILE A 189 -22.07 0.53 8.68
CA ILE A 189 -21.59 -0.24 9.83
C ILE A 189 -22.74 -0.59 10.81
N LEU A 190 -23.58 0.39 11.11
CA LEU A 190 -24.74 0.21 11.97
C LEU A 190 -25.73 -0.82 11.39
N SER A 191 -25.89 -0.85 10.07
CA SER A 191 -26.80 -1.74 9.35
C SER A 191 -26.27 -3.15 9.11
N LEU A 192 -24.94 -3.37 9.22
CA LEU A 192 -24.32 -4.69 8.99
C LEU A 192 -24.91 -5.74 9.95
N THR A 193 -25.14 -6.92 9.41
CA THR A 193 -25.58 -8.10 10.16
C THR A 193 -24.48 -9.15 10.19
N ARG A 194 -24.56 -10.06 11.15
CA ARG A 194 -23.63 -11.21 11.18
C ARG A 194 -23.73 -12.05 9.89
N GLN A 195 -24.93 -12.16 9.31
CA GLN A 195 -25.12 -12.92 8.07
C GLN A 195 -24.33 -12.30 6.91
N ASP A 196 -24.26 -10.96 6.84
CA ASP A 196 -23.44 -10.26 5.84
C ASP A 196 -21.96 -10.67 5.95
N LEU A 197 -21.42 -10.78 7.19
CA LEU A 197 -20.04 -11.24 7.43
C LEU A 197 -19.84 -12.70 7.03
N VAL A 198 -20.80 -13.59 7.38
CA VAL A 198 -20.73 -15.00 7.02
C VAL A 198 -20.76 -15.19 5.51
N ASP A 199 -21.59 -14.44 4.80
CA ASP A 199 -21.69 -14.51 3.35
C ASP A 199 -20.43 -13.97 2.69
N HIS A 200 -19.85 -12.89 3.22
CA HIS A 200 -18.60 -12.30 2.75
C HIS A 200 -17.42 -13.25 2.96
N TYR A 201 -17.31 -13.87 4.14
CA TYR A 201 -16.30 -14.89 4.43
C TYR A 201 -16.39 -16.06 3.47
N LYS A 202 -17.57 -16.64 3.27
CA LYS A 202 -17.80 -17.76 2.34
C LYS A 202 -17.53 -17.42 0.88
N LEU A 203 -17.65 -16.15 0.50
CA LEU A 203 -17.45 -15.72 -0.88
C LEU A 203 -15.99 -15.43 -1.21
N TYR A 204 -15.21 -14.94 -0.24
CA TYR A 204 -13.88 -14.38 -0.51
C TYR A 204 -12.74 -15.07 0.21
N TYR A 205 -12.98 -15.82 1.29
CA TYR A 205 -11.90 -16.39 2.13
C TYR A 205 -11.58 -17.84 1.77
N ASP A 206 -11.50 -18.09 0.47
CA ASP A 206 -11.18 -19.38 -0.09
C ASP A 206 -9.75 -19.45 -0.64
N PRO A 207 -9.12 -20.64 -0.70
CA PRO A 207 -7.75 -20.82 -1.20
C PRO A 207 -7.51 -20.21 -2.58
N ASN A 208 -8.44 -20.34 -3.52
CA ASN A 208 -8.31 -19.82 -4.89
C ASN A 208 -8.47 -18.29 -5.00
N ASN A 209 -8.94 -17.63 -3.96
CA ASN A 209 -8.98 -16.18 -3.86
C ASN A 209 -7.88 -15.61 -2.94
N ALA A 210 -6.98 -16.47 -2.47
CA ALA A 210 -5.89 -16.11 -1.60
C ALA A 210 -4.53 -16.45 -2.21
N PHE A 211 -3.48 -15.88 -1.65
CA PHE A 211 -2.11 -16.34 -1.85
C PHE A 211 -1.30 -16.17 -0.57
N ILE A 212 -0.26 -16.99 -0.45
CA ILE A 212 0.70 -16.95 0.66
C ILE A 212 1.99 -16.32 0.18
N VAL A 213 2.57 -15.44 1.01
CA VAL A 213 3.96 -15.00 0.88
C VAL A 213 4.70 -15.41 2.14
N MET A 214 5.76 -16.21 1.98
CA MET A 214 6.64 -16.59 3.06
C MET A 214 8.07 -16.17 2.72
N ALA A 215 8.70 -15.38 3.57
CA ALA A 215 10.07 -14.92 3.37
C ALA A 215 10.89 -15.09 4.64
N GLY A 216 12.19 -15.39 4.51
CA GLY A 216 13.12 -15.49 5.62
C GLY A 216 13.95 -16.75 5.68
N ASP A 217 14.43 -17.09 6.89
CA ASP A 217 15.32 -18.21 7.13
C ASP A 217 14.56 -19.54 7.24
N PHE A 218 14.29 -20.15 6.10
CA PHE A 218 13.68 -21.46 6.02
C PHE A 218 14.22 -22.26 4.81
N SER A 219 13.94 -23.54 4.78
CA SER A 219 14.14 -24.38 3.59
C SER A 219 12.79 -24.65 2.92
N THR A 220 12.67 -24.34 1.65
CA THR A 220 11.48 -24.65 0.85
C THR A 220 11.16 -26.15 0.89
N ALA A 221 12.18 -27.00 0.86
CA ALA A 221 12.01 -28.47 0.92
C ALA A 221 11.32 -28.92 2.22
N GLU A 222 11.49 -28.20 3.33
CA GLU A 222 10.85 -28.49 4.62
C GLU A 222 9.49 -27.80 4.77
N MET A 223 9.36 -26.55 4.33
CA MET A 223 8.16 -25.75 4.58
C MET A 223 7.05 -26.00 3.59
N LEU A 224 7.34 -26.24 2.32
CA LEU A 224 6.34 -26.53 1.32
C LEU A 224 5.46 -27.76 1.66
N PRO A 225 6.02 -28.92 2.13
CA PRO A 225 5.20 -30.01 2.61
C PRO A 225 4.29 -29.66 3.79
N LYS A 226 4.73 -28.81 4.73
CA LYS A 226 3.91 -28.33 5.86
C LYS A 226 2.77 -27.45 5.38
N ILE A 227 3.06 -26.50 4.49
CA ILE A 227 2.02 -25.64 3.88
C ILE A 227 1.01 -26.50 3.11
N LYS A 228 1.47 -27.48 2.31
CA LYS A 228 0.58 -28.40 1.60
C LYS A 228 -0.27 -29.22 2.55
N ALA A 229 0.27 -29.71 3.66
CA ALA A 229 -0.48 -30.48 4.65
C ALA A 229 -1.53 -29.63 5.36
N ALA A 230 -1.22 -28.38 5.69
CA ALA A 230 -2.11 -27.46 6.40
C ALA A 230 -3.25 -26.93 5.50
N PHE A 231 -2.91 -26.45 4.31
CA PHE A 231 -3.86 -25.75 3.42
C PHE A 231 -4.44 -26.62 2.31
N GLY A 232 -3.77 -27.71 1.91
CA GLY A 232 -4.15 -28.49 0.74
C GLY A 232 -5.49 -29.22 0.85
N SER A 233 -5.97 -29.51 2.06
CA SER A 233 -7.26 -30.13 2.32
C SER A 233 -8.44 -29.14 2.34
N ILE A 234 -8.16 -27.83 2.38
CA ILE A 234 -9.20 -26.80 2.34
C ILE A 234 -9.78 -26.79 0.91
N PRO A 235 -11.09 -26.95 0.74
CA PRO A 235 -11.67 -27.06 -0.59
C PRO A 235 -11.52 -25.73 -1.36
N ARG A 236 -11.41 -25.85 -2.70
CA ARG A 236 -11.51 -24.69 -3.58
C ARG A 236 -12.91 -24.10 -3.50
N GLY A 237 -13.00 -22.78 -3.34
CA GLY A 237 -14.26 -22.05 -3.37
C GLY A 237 -14.72 -21.67 -4.77
N SER A 238 -15.86 -20.99 -4.84
CA SER A 238 -16.37 -20.40 -6.06
C SER A 238 -15.52 -19.18 -6.46
N GLU A 239 -15.49 -18.89 -7.77
CA GLU A 239 -14.81 -17.66 -8.23
C GLU A 239 -15.60 -16.42 -7.76
N PRO A 240 -14.95 -15.48 -7.05
CA PRO A 240 -15.61 -14.26 -6.63
C PRO A 240 -16.06 -13.39 -7.82
N PRO A 241 -17.13 -12.59 -7.67
CA PRO A 241 -17.57 -11.70 -8.72
C PRO A 241 -16.49 -10.65 -9.04
N LYS A 242 -16.25 -10.45 -10.34
CA LYS A 242 -15.30 -9.42 -10.79
C LYS A 242 -15.87 -8.03 -10.57
N VAL A 243 -15.08 -7.14 -9.99
CA VAL A 243 -15.41 -5.72 -9.96
C VAL A 243 -15.28 -5.16 -11.39
N ARG A 244 -16.36 -4.59 -11.93
CA ARG A 244 -16.44 -4.10 -13.32
C ARG A 244 -16.75 -2.61 -13.42
N ALA A 245 -16.57 -1.85 -12.34
CA ALA A 245 -16.79 -0.41 -12.38
C ALA A 245 -15.59 0.27 -13.06
N GLU A 246 -15.87 1.01 -14.12
CA GLU A 246 -14.91 1.90 -14.77
C GLU A 246 -15.30 3.35 -14.42
N GLU A 247 -14.34 4.12 -13.91
CA GLU A 247 -14.59 5.53 -13.62
C GLU A 247 -14.65 6.30 -14.94
N PRO A 248 -15.75 7.04 -15.21
CA PRO A 248 -15.84 7.88 -16.40
C PRO A 248 -14.81 9.02 -16.33
N PRO A 249 -14.24 9.45 -17.48
CA PRO A 249 -13.32 10.58 -17.51
C PRO A 249 -13.92 11.83 -16.88
N GLN A 250 -13.22 12.43 -15.96
CA GLN A 250 -13.65 13.69 -15.33
C GLN A 250 -13.49 14.85 -16.31
N GLN A 251 -14.53 15.68 -16.48
CA GLN A 251 -14.63 16.80 -17.42
C GLN A 251 -14.95 18.13 -16.73
N GLY A 252 -14.45 18.33 -15.54
CA GLY A 252 -14.61 19.55 -14.75
C GLY A 252 -14.12 19.32 -13.33
N GLU A 253 -13.60 20.38 -12.69
CA GLU A 253 -13.16 20.31 -11.30
C GLU A 253 -14.34 19.90 -10.39
N ARG A 254 -14.07 18.96 -9.47
CA ARG A 254 -14.95 18.66 -8.35
C ARG A 254 -14.37 19.29 -7.10
N ARG A 255 -15.20 19.85 -6.22
CA ARG A 255 -14.72 20.57 -5.04
C ARG A 255 -15.53 20.22 -3.79
N VAL A 256 -14.79 20.01 -2.70
CA VAL A 256 -15.36 19.77 -1.36
C VAL A 256 -14.77 20.78 -0.40
N ILE A 257 -15.62 21.42 0.38
CA ILE A 257 -15.22 22.28 1.49
C ILE A 257 -15.75 21.67 2.78
N LEU A 258 -14.84 21.23 3.64
CA LEU A 258 -15.16 20.72 4.96
C LEU A 258 -14.87 21.80 6.00
N LYS A 259 -15.90 22.20 6.75
CA LYS A 259 -15.77 23.07 7.92
C LYS A 259 -15.77 22.20 9.17
N LYS A 260 -14.67 22.17 9.89
CA LYS A 260 -14.52 21.33 11.08
C LYS A 260 -13.53 21.96 12.04
N GLU A 261 -13.66 21.65 13.33
CA GLU A 261 -12.66 22.03 14.31
C GLU A 261 -11.29 21.46 13.92
N ALA A 262 -10.32 22.33 13.73
CA ALA A 262 -8.97 21.98 13.32
C ALA A 262 -8.00 23.10 13.68
N GLU A 263 -6.73 22.73 13.85
CA GLU A 263 -5.67 23.69 14.17
C GLU A 263 -5.29 24.56 12.96
N LEU A 264 -5.19 23.93 11.79
CA LEU A 264 -4.75 24.56 10.54
C LEU A 264 -5.63 24.18 9.35
N PRO A 265 -5.76 25.07 8.35
CA PRO A 265 -6.38 24.71 7.08
C PRO A 265 -5.56 23.67 6.34
N PHE A 266 -6.22 22.87 5.50
CA PHE A 266 -5.59 21.84 4.71
C PHE A 266 -6.16 21.84 3.29
N VAL A 267 -5.28 21.63 2.30
CA VAL A 267 -5.61 21.48 0.88
C VAL A 267 -5.23 20.10 0.42
N LEU A 268 -6.11 19.45 -0.31
CA LEU A 268 -5.93 18.15 -0.91
C LEU A 268 -6.38 18.20 -2.37
N MET A 269 -5.55 17.75 -3.30
CA MET A 269 -5.86 17.65 -4.72
C MET A 269 -5.67 16.21 -5.18
N TYR A 270 -6.67 15.61 -5.79
CA TYR A 270 -6.64 14.29 -6.41
C TYR A 270 -6.75 14.39 -7.93
N TYR A 271 -5.90 13.64 -8.63
CA TYR A 271 -5.89 13.52 -10.09
C TYR A 271 -5.94 12.04 -10.45
N HIS A 272 -6.89 11.63 -11.28
CA HIS A 272 -6.98 10.24 -11.73
C HIS A 272 -5.77 9.85 -12.57
N THR A 273 -5.12 8.75 -12.21
CA THR A 273 -3.90 8.23 -12.85
C THR A 273 -3.98 6.71 -13.03
N PRO A 274 -3.29 6.15 -14.02
CA PRO A 274 -3.19 4.71 -14.18
C PRO A 274 -2.39 4.08 -13.02
N ASN A 275 -2.49 2.76 -12.89
CA ASN A 275 -1.69 1.97 -11.95
C ASN A 275 -0.42 1.39 -12.62
N LEU A 276 0.31 0.51 -11.92
CA LEU A 276 1.57 -0.11 -12.36
C LEU A 276 1.48 -0.87 -13.69
N LYS A 277 0.29 -1.23 -14.15
CA LYS A 277 0.09 -1.88 -15.47
C LYS A 277 0.34 -0.94 -16.65
N SER A 278 0.36 0.36 -16.41
CA SER A 278 0.72 1.38 -17.42
C SER A 278 2.20 1.74 -17.35
N PRO A 279 2.88 1.92 -18.49
CA PRO A 279 4.26 2.42 -18.49
C PRO A 279 4.39 3.83 -17.92
N ASP A 280 3.32 4.61 -17.87
CA ASP A 280 3.31 5.95 -17.28
C ASP A 280 3.49 5.94 -15.75
N SER A 281 3.27 4.79 -15.11
CA SER A 281 3.43 4.63 -13.66
C SER A 281 4.83 5.00 -13.17
N TYR A 282 5.87 4.65 -13.92
CA TYR A 282 7.25 5.00 -13.56
C TYR A 282 7.50 6.50 -13.59
N ALA A 283 6.96 7.21 -14.58
CA ALA A 283 7.07 8.66 -14.68
C ALA A 283 6.26 9.37 -13.59
N LEU A 284 5.09 8.85 -13.23
CA LEU A 284 4.27 9.37 -12.12
C LEU A 284 4.97 9.18 -10.77
N ASP A 285 5.63 8.05 -10.56
CA ASP A 285 6.42 7.78 -9.36
C ASP A 285 7.60 8.76 -9.23
N VAL A 286 8.36 8.95 -10.33
CA VAL A 286 9.45 9.94 -10.36
C VAL A 286 8.90 11.36 -10.15
N LEU A 287 7.74 11.69 -10.72
CA LEU A 287 7.10 12.99 -10.56
C LEU A 287 6.75 13.29 -9.10
N SER A 288 6.23 12.31 -8.34
CA SER A 288 5.91 12.50 -6.92
C SER A 288 7.14 12.95 -6.13
N VAL A 289 8.30 12.33 -6.40
CA VAL A 289 9.58 12.68 -5.77
C VAL A 289 10.12 14.02 -6.24
N VAL A 290 9.98 14.37 -7.52
CA VAL A 290 10.35 15.70 -8.05
C VAL A 290 9.54 16.80 -7.35
N LEU A 291 8.24 16.57 -7.17
CA LEU A 291 7.34 17.54 -6.56
C LEU A 291 7.55 17.67 -5.04
N ALA A 292 7.64 16.57 -4.29
CA ALA A 292 7.65 16.60 -2.83
C ALA A 292 8.70 15.70 -2.15
N GLY A 293 9.61 15.05 -2.88
CA GLY A 293 10.64 14.13 -2.36
C GLY A 293 11.75 14.83 -1.55
N GLY A 294 11.38 15.53 -0.47
CA GLY A 294 12.29 16.14 0.49
C GLY A 294 12.50 17.66 0.31
N ARG A 295 13.39 18.23 1.13
CA ARG A 295 13.51 19.70 1.31
C ARG A 295 13.88 20.49 0.06
N SER A 296 14.49 19.88 -0.94
CA SER A 296 14.88 20.52 -2.19
C SER A 296 13.97 20.15 -3.37
N SER A 297 12.82 19.54 -3.11
CA SER A 297 11.76 19.30 -4.10
C SER A 297 11.01 20.60 -4.38
N ARG A 298 10.34 20.68 -5.52
CA ARG A 298 9.75 21.94 -6.01
C ARG A 298 8.72 22.53 -5.06
N LEU A 299 7.73 21.71 -4.66
CA LEU A 299 6.65 22.17 -3.77
C LEU A 299 7.19 22.54 -2.39
N TYR A 300 8.08 21.71 -1.80
CA TYR A 300 8.63 22.03 -0.49
C TYR A 300 9.46 23.32 -0.52
N HIS A 301 10.36 23.44 -1.49
CA HIS A 301 11.24 24.61 -1.59
C HIS A 301 10.44 25.91 -1.76
N ASP A 302 9.42 25.90 -2.59
CA ASP A 302 8.63 27.10 -2.87
C ASP A 302 7.61 27.42 -1.77
N LEU A 303 6.72 26.44 -1.46
CA LEU A 303 5.61 26.66 -0.53
C LEU A 303 6.03 26.71 0.95
N VAL A 304 7.02 25.89 1.34
CA VAL A 304 7.41 25.78 2.76
C VAL A 304 8.58 26.70 3.06
N TYR A 305 9.65 26.67 2.25
CA TYR A 305 10.88 27.39 2.56
C TYR A 305 10.84 28.86 2.11
N GLN A 306 10.53 29.14 0.83
CA GLN A 306 10.57 30.49 0.29
C GLN A 306 9.35 31.34 0.67
N LYS A 307 8.16 30.90 0.27
CA LYS A 307 6.91 31.67 0.41
C LYS A 307 6.25 31.53 1.78
N ARG A 308 6.59 30.46 2.51
CA ARG A 308 6.02 30.15 3.84
C ARG A 308 4.48 30.15 3.81
N LEU A 309 3.92 29.57 2.77
CA LEU A 309 2.48 29.41 2.60
C LEU A 309 1.98 28.12 3.26
N ALA A 310 2.82 27.09 3.31
CA ALA A 310 2.49 25.80 3.91
C ALA A 310 3.49 25.41 5.00
N ARG A 311 3.01 24.67 6.01
CA ARG A 311 3.83 24.00 7.04
C ARG A 311 4.48 22.72 6.49
N SER A 312 3.71 21.99 5.72
CA SER A 312 4.13 20.77 5.02
C SER A 312 3.44 20.64 3.69
N VAL A 313 4.04 19.92 2.79
CA VAL A 313 3.49 19.55 1.49
C VAL A 313 3.95 18.16 1.13
N ASP A 314 3.06 17.40 0.52
CA ASP A 314 3.31 16.07 0.02
C ASP A 314 2.75 15.88 -1.38
N ALA A 315 3.36 14.95 -2.14
CA ALA A 315 2.85 14.45 -3.41
C ALA A 315 3.04 12.95 -3.44
N ASP A 316 1.97 12.21 -3.63
CA ASP A 316 1.97 10.76 -3.57
C ASP A 316 1.32 10.14 -4.80
N TYR A 317 1.90 9.04 -5.27
CA TYR A 317 1.38 8.22 -6.35
C TYR A 317 1.24 6.77 -5.91
N ASN A 318 0.01 6.26 -5.91
CA ASN A 318 -0.24 4.86 -5.58
C ASN A 318 -0.34 4.00 -6.85
N GLY A 319 0.79 3.56 -7.37
CA GLY A 319 0.86 2.64 -8.51
C GLY A 319 0.48 1.19 -8.15
N LEU A 320 0.57 0.80 -6.87
CA LEU A 320 0.31 -0.56 -6.39
C LEU A 320 -1.16 -0.78 -6.00
N SER A 321 -2.10 -0.21 -6.77
CA SER A 321 -3.54 -0.47 -6.68
C SER A 321 -3.98 -1.42 -7.80
N MET A 322 -5.02 -2.23 -7.55
CA MET A 322 -5.53 -3.19 -8.56
C MET A 322 -6.13 -2.48 -9.77
N ASP A 323 -6.80 -1.35 -9.55
CA ASP A 323 -7.39 -0.50 -10.59
C ASP A 323 -6.72 0.88 -10.63
N PRO A 324 -6.92 1.68 -11.69
CA PRO A 324 -6.49 3.08 -11.73
C PRO A 324 -6.92 3.85 -10.48
N SER A 325 -6.01 4.61 -9.92
CA SER A 325 -6.15 5.32 -8.66
C SER A 325 -5.97 6.83 -8.83
N VAL A 326 -5.51 7.52 -7.81
CA VAL A 326 -5.25 8.95 -7.86
C VAL A 326 -3.80 9.27 -7.54
N PHE A 327 -3.26 10.28 -8.22
CA PHE A 327 -2.11 11.04 -7.77
C PHE A 327 -2.62 12.12 -6.82
N SER A 328 -2.02 12.26 -5.65
CA SER A 328 -2.43 13.26 -4.66
C SER A 328 -1.36 14.33 -4.46
N VAL A 329 -1.80 15.56 -4.27
CA VAL A 329 -0.98 16.67 -3.75
C VAL A 329 -1.68 17.21 -2.52
N THR A 330 -0.96 17.30 -1.39
CA THR A 330 -1.52 17.79 -0.14
C THR A 330 -0.67 18.89 0.45
N ALA A 331 -1.29 19.83 1.16
CA ALA A 331 -0.58 20.90 1.88
C ALA A 331 -1.31 21.28 3.17
N GLN A 332 -0.56 21.33 4.26
CA GLN A 332 -1.02 21.95 5.50
C GLN A 332 -0.69 23.44 5.45
N VAL A 333 -1.72 24.28 5.42
CA VAL A 333 -1.59 25.71 5.22
C VAL A 333 -1.10 26.41 6.49
N MET A 334 -0.20 27.39 6.35
CA MET A 334 0.31 28.16 7.51
C MET A 334 -0.81 29.01 8.15
N PRO A 335 -0.73 29.30 9.47
CA PRO A 335 -1.65 30.23 10.11
C PRO A 335 -1.71 31.59 9.36
N ALA A 336 -2.91 32.16 9.26
CA ALA A 336 -3.19 33.43 8.59
C ALA A 336 -2.86 33.44 7.07
N LYS A 337 -2.72 32.27 6.46
CA LYS A 337 -2.64 32.09 5.01
C LYS A 337 -3.93 31.47 4.48
N GLU A 338 -4.26 31.82 3.24
CA GLU A 338 -5.48 31.33 2.63
C GLU A 338 -5.22 30.06 1.81
N PRO A 339 -6.06 29.00 1.94
CA PRO A 339 -5.96 27.80 1.12
C PRO A 339 -5.88 28.08 -0.37
N ALA A 340 -6.61 29.08 -0.85
CA ALA A 340 -6.60 29.50 -2.26
C ALA A 340 -5.25 30.05 -2.74
N GLU A 341 -4.41 30.57 -1.86
CA GLU A 341 -3.04 30.98 -2.22
C GLU A 341 -2.16 29.77 -2.47
N VAL A 342 -2.28 28.75 -1.58
CA VAL A 342 -1.56 27.47 -1.71
C VAL A 342 -1.99 26.74 -2.99
N GLU A 343 -3.29 26.69 -3.29
CA GLU A 343 -3.82 26.09 -4.52
C GLU A 343 -3.21 26.77 -5.77
N ARG A 344 -3.26 28.10 -5.84
CA ARG A 344 -2.71 28.85 -6.97
C ARG A 344 -1.21 28.57 -7.17
N GLU A 345 -0.48 28.42 -6.08
CA GLU A 345 0.94 28.18 -6.16
C GLU A 345 1.27 26.74 -6.60
N ILE A 346 0.52 25.75 -6.12
CA ILE A 346 0.62 24.37 -6.62
C ILE A 346 0.34 24.36 -8.13
N ASP A 347 -0.73 25.01 -8.56
CA ASP A 347 -1.09 25.12 -9.98
C ASP A 347 0.03 25.79 -10.81
N SER A 348 0.61 26.88 -10.30
CA SER A 348 1.71 27.57 -10.96
C SER A 348 2.93 26.67 -11.16
N LEU A 349 3.29 25.88 -10.14
CA LEU A 349 4.40 24.93 -10.22
C LEU A 349 4.13 23.76 -11.16
N LEU A 350 2.91 23.25 -11.20
CA LEU A 350 2.50 22.23 -12.17
C LEU A 350 2.53 22.80 -13.60
N ASP A 351 2.06 24.03 -13.82
CA ASP A 351 2.08 24.69 -15.12
C ASP A 351 3.52 24.95 -15.60
N GLN A 352 4.47 25.24 -14.70
CA GLN A 352 5.89 25.30 -15.04
C GLN A 352 6.41 23.94 -15.54
N VAL A 353 6.06 22.81 -14.87
CA VAL A 353 6.47 21.47 -15.33
C VAL A 353 5.82 21.11 -16.66
N LYS A 354 4.59 21.60 -16.93
CA LYS A 354 3.92 21.43 -18.25
C LYS A 354 4.62 22.20 -19.37
N SER A 355 5.14 23.40 -19.07
CA SER A 355 5.74 24.29 -20.09
C SER A 355 7.22 24.03 -20.29
N GLU A 356 7.96 23.74 -19.24
CA GLU A 356 9.41 23.61 -19.22
C GLU A 356 9.85 22.21 -18.77
N LEU A 357 10.91 21.67 -19.35
CA LEU A 357 11.51 20.43 -18.89
C LEU A 357 12.19 20.65 -17.53
N ILE A 358 12.05 19.65 -16.65
CA ILE A 358 12.81 19.63 -15.38
C ILE A 358 14.32 19.51 -15.67
N GLY A 359 15.16 19.89 -14.71
CA GLY A 359 16.62 19.78 -14.84
C GLY A 359 17.12 18.33 -14.79
N ASP A 360 18.21 18.02 -15.52
CA ASP A 360 18.81 16.67 -15.50
C ASP A 360 19.23 16.24 -14.10
N ARG A 361 19.80 17.17 -13.32
CA ARG A 361 20.21 16.92 -11.92
C ARG A 361 19.01 16.61 -11.02
N GLU A 362 17.89 17.29 -11.26
CA GLU A 362 16.63 17.09 -10.52
C GLU A 362 16.04 15.71 -10.80
N LEU A 363 15.96 15.32 -12.09
CA LEU A 363 15.52 14.00 -12.51
C LEU A 363 16.41 12.90 -11.91
N GLN A 364 17.74 13.04 -12.05
CA GLN A 364 18.66 12.03 -11.53
C GLN A 364 18.58 11.88 -10.00
N LYS A 365 18.40 13.00 -9.29
CA LYS A 365 18.19 12.98 -7.84
C LYS A 365 16.93 12.19 -7.47
N ALA A 366 15.80 12.43 -8.15
CA ALA A 366 14.54 11.72 -7.89
C ALA A 366 14.69 10.21 -8.13
N LYS A 367 15.31 9.80 -9.24
CA LYS A 367 15.61 8.40 -9.53
C LYS A 367 16.47 7.75 -8.44
N ASN A 368 17.54 8.43 -8.00
CA ASN A 368 18.44 7.93 -6.96
C ASN A 368 17.69 7.74 -5.63
N GLN A 369 16.75 8.64 -5.29
CA GLN A 369 15.94 8.52 -4.07
C GLN A 369 15.02 7.30 -4.13
N ILE A 370 14.35 7.07 -5.27
CA ILE A 370 13.50 5.89 -5.47
C ILE A 370 14.33 4.61 -5.40
N GLU A 371 15.47 4.57 -6.10
CA GLU A 371 16.36 3.41 -6.10
C GLU A 371 16.86 3.10 -4.68
N SER A 372 17.31 4.13 -3.94
CA SER A 372 17.75 3.97 -2.54
C SER A 372 16.63 3.45 -1.65
N ALA A 373 15.43 4.01 -1.74
CA ALA A 373 14.27 3.56 -0.98
C ALA A 373 13.89 2.11 -1.32
N PHE A 374 13.95 1.75 -2.60
CA PHE A 374 13.69 0.39 -3.06
C PHE A 374 14.69 -0.62 -2.51
N VAL A 375 15.99 -0.28 -2.54
CA VAL A 375 17.07 -1.14 -2.03
C VAL A 375 16.99 -1.27 -0.51
N PHE A 376 16.86 -0.16 0.23
CA PHE A 376 16.70 -0.21 1.69
C PHE A 376 15.44 -0.96 2.15
N GLY A 377 14.38 -0.95 1.34
CA GLY A 377 13.19 -1.76 1.61
C GLY A 377 13.44 -3.27 1.53
N GLN A 378 14.59 -3.71 0.99
CA GLN A 378 14.99 -5.13 0.94
C GLN A 378 15.75 -5.59 2.20
N ASP A 379 16.13 -4.69 3.10
CA ASP A 379 16.83 -5.06 4.33
C ASP A 379 15.92 -5.77 5.35
N SER A 380 14.63 -5.56 5.27
CA SER A 380 13.63 -6.18 6.14
C SER A 380 12.96 -7.37 5.44
N ILE A 381 13.05 -8.55 6.05
CA ILE A 381 12.34 -9.77 5.58
C ILE A 381 10.84 -9.49 5.44
N PHE A 382 10.24 -8.80 6.42
CA PHE A 382 8.85 -8.39 6.36
C PHE A 382 8.58 -7.44 5.18
N GLY A 383 9.47 -6.45 4.97
CA GLY A 383 9.36 -5.51 3.84
C GLY A 383 9.46 -6.20 2.49
N GLN A 384 10.34 -7.19 2.35
CA GLN A 384 10.45 -8.00 1.12
C GLN A 384 9.15 -8.76 0.85
N ALA A 385 8.60 -9.45 1.87
CA ALA A 385 7.35 -10.19 1.73
C ALA A 385 6.17 -9.27 1.39
N MET A 386 6.05 -8.11 2.05
CA MET A 386 5.02 -7.11 1.75
C MET A 386 5.11 -6.62 0.30
N LYS A 387 6.32 -6.35 -0.18
CA LYS A 387 6.55 -5.92 -1.56
C LYS A 387 6.09 -6.98 -2.56
N ILE A 388 6.53 -8.24 -2.38
CA ILE A 388 6.08 -9.38 -3.21
C ILE A 388 4.55 -9.45 -3.20
N GLY A 389 3.94 -9.35 -2.02
CA GLY A 389 2.49 -9.41 -1.85
C GLY A 389 1.74 -8.30 -2.58
N TYR A 390 2.18 -7.05 -2.49
CA TYR A 390 1.55 -5.94 -3.22
C TYR A 390 1.66 -6.08 -4.73
N TYR A 391 2.83 -6.47 -5.26
CA TYR A 391 3.00 -6.70 -6.69
C TYR A 391 2.13 -7.87 -7.19
N GLU A 392 2.06 -8.96 -6.42
CA GLU A 392 1.19 -10.10 -6.72
C GLU A 392 -0.30 -9.70 -6.67
N ALA A 393 -0.69 -8.84 -5.72
CA ALA A 393 -2.07 -8.35 -5.63
C ALA A 393 -2.48 -7.54 -6.87
N VAL A 394 -1.60 -6.69 -7.40
CA VAL A 394 -1.85 -5.91 -8.62
C VAL A 394 -1.96 -6.79 -9.87
N GLY A 395 -1.21 -7.91 -9.90
CA GLY A 395 -1.29 -8.85 -11.03
C GLY A 395 -0.20 -9.90 -11.10
N ASP A 396 1.06 -9.52 -10.91
CA ASP A 396 2.21 -10.45 -10.97
C ASP A 396 3.39 -9.88 -10.17
N TRP A 397 3.87 -10.63 -9.20
CA TRP A 397 5.03 -10.27 -8.39
C TRP A 397 6.30 -9.99 -9.24
N ARG A 398 6.42 -10.58 -10.44
CA ARG A 398 7.56 -10.39 -11.35
C ARG A 398 7.67 -8.95 -11.88
N LEU A 399 6.60 -8.18 -11.84
CA LEU A 399 6.66 -6.74 -12.16
C LEU A 399 7.65 -5.99 -11.25
N MET A 400 7.93 -6.50 -10.06
CA MET A 400 8.93 -5.96 -9.16
C MET A 400 10.34 -5.99 -9.77
N ASP A 401 10.69 -7.02 -10.53
CA ASP A 401 12.04 -7.19 -11.10
C ASP A 401 12.34 -6.13 -12.18
N SER A 402 11.32 -5.66 -12.89
CA SER A 402 11.43 -4.65 -13.94
C SER A 402 11.26 -3.20 -13.44
N TYR A 403 10.88 -3.01 -12.17
CA TYR A 403 10.51 -1.70 -11.64
C TYR A 403 11.66 -0.69 -11.70
N LEU A 404 12.83 -1.02 -11.17
CA LEU A 404 13.98 -0.10 -11.19
C LEU A 404 14.46 0.22 -12.60
N ASP A 405 14.41 -0.75 -13.51
CA ASP A 405 14.75 -0.51 -14.91
C ASP A 405 13.75 0.44 -15.58
N GLY A 406 12.48 0.35 -15.23
CA GLY A 406 11.45 1.30 -15.62
C GLY A 406 11.76 2.72 -15.12
N ILE A 407 12.07 2.86 -13.83
CA ILE A 407 12.46 4.15 -13.21
C ILE A 407 13.69 4.75 -13.90
N ARG A 408 14.74 3.96 -14.15
CA ARG A 408 15.99 4.42 -14.79
C ARG A 408 15.76 4.96 -16.21
N LYS A 409 14.79 4.41 -16.93
CA LYS A 409 14.46 4.81 -18.31
C LYS A 409 13.62 6.09 -18.40
N VAL A 410 12.98 6.55 -17.32
CA VAL A 410 12.17 7.77 -17.33
C VAL A 410 12.99 8.97 -17.80
N THR A 411 12.45 9.75 -18.73
CA THR A 411 13.05 10.98 -19.28
C THR A 411 12.37 12.23 -18.72
N ARG A 412 12.95 13.39 -18.97
CA ARG A 412 12.34 14.68 -18.61
C ARG A 412 11.07 14.94 -19.40
N GLU A 413 11.07 14.48 -20.63
CA GLU A 413 9.94 14.55 -21.56
C GLU A 413 8.78 13.67 -21.06
N ASP A 414 9.07 12.49 -20.48
CA ASP A 414 8.06 11.65 -19.84
C ASP A 414 7.41 12.36 -18.64
N ILE A 415 8.20 13.01 -17.79
CA ILE A 415 7.67 13.80 -16.67
C ILE A 415 6.74 14.91 -17.19
N GLN A 416 7.18 15.68 -18.17
CA GLN A 416 6.37 16.75 -18.77
C GLN A 416 5.07 16.18 -19.38
N ARG A 417 5.16 15.06 -20.08
CA ARG A 417 4.04 14.41 -20.73
C ARG A 417 3.00 13.93 -19.73
N VAL A 418 3.40 13.24 -18.64
CA VAL A 418 2.44 12.75 -17.64
C VAL A 418 1.78 13.89 -16.87
N VAL A 419 2.48 15.00 -16.59
CA VAL A 419 1.86 16.17 -15.97
C VAL A 419 0.82 16.78 -16.90
N ARG A 420 1.10 16.94 -18.19
CA ARG A 420 0.14 17.43 -19.18
C ARG A 420 -1.08 16.52 -19.31
N GLN A 421 -0.86 15.22 -19.27
CA GLN A 421 -1.90 14.22 -19.51
C GLN A 421 -2.82 14.04 -18.31
N TYR A 422 -2.27 14.01 -17.09
CA TYR A 422 -3.02 13.61 -15.90
C TYR A 422 -3.29 14.74 -14.91
N LEU A 423 -2.37 15.71 -14.74
CA LEU A 423 -2.49 16.74 -13.71
C LEU A 423 -3.12 18.04 -14.28
N ASP A 424 -4.32 17.89 -14.83
CA ASP A 424 -5.11 18.98 -15.38
C ASP A 424 -6.17 19.48 -14.38
N ARG A 425 -6.43 20.80 -14.35
CA ARG A 425 -7.41 21.42 -13.45
C ARG A 425 -8.82 20.86 -13.63
N ASP A 426 -9.22 20.62 -14.87
CA ASP A 426 -10.57 20.09 -15.16
C ASP A 426 -10.73 18.60 -14.80
N ARG A 427 -9.64 17.92 -14.48
CA ARG A 427 -9.61 16.49 -14.14
C ARG A 427 -9.27 16.23 -12.68
N ARG A 428 -9.34 17.23 -11.81
CA ARG A 428 -9.01 17.12 -10.41
C ARG A 428 -10.23 17.18 -9.49
N THR A 429 -10.05 16.62 -8.32
CA THR A 429 -10.94 16.84 -7.17
C THR A 429 -10.16 17.59 -6.10
N VAL A 430 -10.68 18.72 -5.64
CA VAL A 430 -10.07 19.56 -4.60
C VAL A 430 -10.87 19.44 -3.31
N GLY A 431 -10.19 19.08 -2.22
CA GLY A 431 -10.71 19.13 -0.86
C GLY A 431 -10.05 20.27 -0.08
N VAL A 432 -10.84 21.06 0.61
CA VAL A 432 -10.35 22.16 1.46
C VAL A 432 -10.95 22.02 2.86
N LEU A 433 -10.07 21.89 3.87
CA LEU A 433 -10.45 21.99 5.27
C LEU A 433 -10.35 23.43 5.72
N ILE A 434 -11.46 23.96 6.21
CA ILE A 434 -11.54 25.28 6.84
C ILE A 434 -11.75 25.09 8.34
N PRO A 435 -10.76 25.48 9.17
CA PRO A 435 -10.90 25.39 10.62
C PRO A 435 -12.08 26.23 11.13
N THR A 436 -12.92 25.61 11.96
CA THR A 436 -13.92 26.32 12.77
C THR A 436 -13.38 26.41 14.20
N LYS A 437 -13.54 27.56 14.86
CA LYS A 437 -13.30 27.66 16.31
C LYS A 437 -14.48 27.00 17.01
N GLU A 438 -14.20 26.26 18.10
CA GLU A 438 -15.27 25.93 19.03
C GLU A 438 -16.04 27.22 19.38
N SER A 439 -17.36 27.25 19.19
CA SER A 439 -18.21 28.23 19.84
C SER A 439 -18.09 27.91 21.34
N ALA A 440 -17.30 28.70 22.07
CA ALA A 440 -17.29 28.63 23.53
C ALA A 440 -18.72 28.73 24.03
N SER A 441 -19.31 27.59 24.39
CA SER A 441 -20.63 27.46 24.98
C SER A 441 -20.51 27.52 26.51
#